data_0f21926dbc5caf7c5e8ccff0e0eb24f3
#
_entry.id   0f21926dbc5caf7c5e8ccff0e0eb24f3
#
_cell.length_a   1.000
_cell.length_b   1.000
_cell.length_c   1.000
_cell.angle_alpha   90.00
_cell.angle_beta   90.00
_cell.angle_gamma   90.00
#
_symmetry.space_group_name_H-M   'P 1'
#
loop_
_entity.id
_entity.type
_entity.pdbx_description
1 polymer ?
#
loop_
_entity_poly.entity_id
_entity_poly.type
_entity_poly.pdbx_seq_one_letter_code
_entity_poly.pdbx_strand_id
1 'polypeptide(L)'
;MHYDTAANNHGLKFNPFKAIVVPRPIGWIGSVSKDGVANLAPYSFFNAMSDRPPMVVFSSSGHKDSLANIEATGEFTCSLANWDLRDQMNMSSAPVTRGVSEFTLAGLTAAPSRLIKAPRVAESPAALECKLWKTLELPQDGKHTHTLVIGLVVGVYIDEIGRAHV
;
A
#
# COMPACT_ATOMS: atom_id res chain seq x y z
N MET A 1 10.53 31.01 -3.94
CA MET A 1 9.46 31.07 -2.91
C MET A 1 9.91 30.24 -1.71
N HIS A 2 9.69 30.74 -0.52
CA HIS A 2 9.87 30.01 0.75
C HIS A 2 8.57 30.14 1.56
N TYR A 3 8.15 29.07 2.24
CA TYR A 3 6.97 29.12 3.10
C TYR A 3 7.19 28.26 4.36
N ASP A 4 6.50 28.62 5.41
CA ASP A 4 6.45 27.88 6.66
C ASP A 4 5.36 26.79 6.55
N THR A 5 5.74 25.54 6.82
CA THR A 5 4.81 24.39 6.71
C THR A 5 3.73 24.42 7.79
N ALA A 6 4.01 24.96 8.98
CA ALA A 6 3.01 25.09 10.04
C ALA A 6 1.97 26.17 9.72
N ALA A 7 2.43 27.29 9.13
CA ALA A 7 1.52 28.36 8.69
C ALA A 7 0.80 28.02 7.39
N ASN A 8 1.32 27.10 6.62
CA ASN A 8 0.78 26.67 5.31
C ASN A 8 0.47 27.84 4.35
N ASN A 9 1.31 28.88 4.37
CA ASN A 9 1.10 30.18 3.75
C ASN A 9 1.66 30.28 2.32
N HIS A 10 1.74 29.16 1.58
CA HIS A 10 2.33 29.12 0.24
C HIS A 10 1.47 29.74 -0.87
N GLY A 11 0.16 29.91 -0.68
CA GLY A 11 -0.75 30.51 -1.65
C GLY A 11 -1.00 29.71 -2.93
N LEU A 12 -0.53 28.46 -3.03
CA LEU A 12 -0.70 27.57 -4.18
C LEU A 12 -2.00 26.77 -4.06
N LYS A 13 -2.59 26.41 -5.21
CA LYS A 13 -3.82 25.61 -5.27
C LYS A 13 -3.67 24.20 -4.68
N PHE A 14 -2.48 23.60 -4.83
CA PHE A 14 -2.17 22.26 -4.38
C PHE A 14 -1.00 22.24 -3.40
N ASN A 15 -0.95 21.25 -2.55
CA ASN A 15 0.10 21.08 -1.56
C ASN A 15 1.47 20.88 -2.25
N PRO A 16 2.42 21.83 -2.14
CA PRO A 16 3.70 21.77 -2.81
C PRO A 16 4.60 20.64 -2.30
N PHE A 17 4.49 20.25 -1.03
CA PHE A 17 5.25 19.13 -0.47
C PHE A 17 5.00 17.83 -1.25
N LYS A 18 3.72 17.51 -1.50
CA LYS A 18 3.37 16.31 -2.28
C LYS A 18 3.81 16.39 -3.75
N ALA A 19 3.91 17.60 -4.29
CA ALA A 19 4.31 17.82 -5.68
C ALA A 19 5.81 17.66 -5.90
N ILE A 20 6.65 17.97 -4.91
CA ILE A 20 8.11 17.90 -5.04
C ILE A 20 8.72 16.60 -4.54
N VAL A 21 8.01 15.83 -3.69
CA VAL A 21 8.47 14.50 -3.26
C VAL A 21 7.99 13.48 -4.29
N VAL A 22 8.70 13.42 -5.41
CA VAL A 22 8.40 12.55 -6.56
C VAL A 22 9.70 12.06 -7.22
N PRO A 23 9.68 10.93 -7.96
CA PRO A 23 8.59 9.97 -8.11
C PRO A 23 8.34 9.18 -6.83
N ARG A 24 7.08 8.87 -6.56
CA ARG A 24 6.72 7.96 -5.48
C ARG A 24 6.28 6.62 -6.07
N PRO A 25 6.87 5.50 -5.67
CA PRO A 25 6.34 4.19 -6.02
C PRO A 25 4.98 3.98 -5.34
N ILE A 26 4.13 3.15 -5.93
CA ILE A 26 2.86 2.75 -5.36
C ILE A 26 3.02 1.39 -4.68
N GLY A 27 2.81 1.36 -3.37
CA GLY A 27 2.54 0.13 -2.65
C GLY A 27 1.06 -0.23 -2.84
N TRP A 28 0.77 -1.21 -3.68
CA TRP A 28 -0.60 -1.70 -3.86
C TRP A 28 -0.84 -2.81 -2.87
N ILE A 29 -1.40 -2.41 -1.71
CA ILE A 29 -1.42 -3.23 -0.51
C ILE A 29 -2.66 -4.12 -0.50
N GLY A 30 -2.43 -5.43 -0.57
CA GLY A 30 -3.43 -6.46 -0.32
C GLY A 30 -3.41 -6.88 1.15
N SER A 31 -4.56 -6.99 1.76
CA SER A 31 -4.73 -7.46 3.14
C SER A 31 -5.98 -8.32 3.26
N VAL A 32 -6.14 -9.00 4.38
CA VAL A 32 -7.32 -9.83 4.66
C VAL A 32 -7.77 -9.61 6.09
N SER A 33 -9.09 -9.49 6.29
CA SER A 33 -9.67 -9.41 7.64
C SER A 33 -9.61 -10.78 8.35
N LYS A 34 -9.87 -10.78 9.66
CA LYS A 34 -10.02 -12.04 10.42
C LYS A 34 -11.14 -12.93 9.89
N ASP A 35 -12.15 -12.32 9.26
CA ASP A 35 -13.31 -13.02 8.69
C ASP A 35 -13.06 -13.45 7.23
N GLY A 36 -11.85 -13.26 6.71
CA GLY A 36 -11.45 -13.68 5.37
C GLY A 36 -11.82 -12.72 4.23
N VAL A 37 -12.28 -11.49 4.53
CA VAL A 37 -12.58 -10.50 3.51
C VAL A 37 -11.30 -9.86 3.00
N ALA A 38 -11.04 -10.00 1.70
CA ALA A 38 -9.89 -9.41 1.04
C ALA A 38 -10.10 -7.90 0.80
N ASN A 39 -9.08 -7.10 1.08
CA ASN A 39 -9.03 -5.66 0.88
C ASN A 39 -7.81 -5.30 0.04
N LEU A 40 -7.93 -4.28 -0.82
CA LEU A 40 -6.87 -3.80 -1.70
C LEU A 40 -6.89 -2.28 -1.77
N ALA A 41 -5.76 -1.64 -1.43
CA ALA A 41 -5.66 -0.18 -1.49
C ALA A 41 -4.26 0.29 -1.93
N PRO A 42 -4.15 1.32 -2.80
CA PRO A 42 -2.89 1.91 -3.22
C PRO A 42 -2.40 2.95 -2.21
N TYR A 43 -1.11 2.91 -1.92
CA TYR A 43 -0.41 3.86 -1.04
C TYR A 43 0.78 4.46 -1.78
N SER A 44 0.80 5.79 -1.96
CA SER A 44 1.92 6.48 -2.61
C SER A 44 3.00 6.94 -1.62
N PHE A 45 2.77 6.88 -0.33
CA PHE A 45 3.81 6.98 0.69
C PHE A 45 4.33 5.58 0.99
N PHE A 46 5.09 5.02 0.05
CA PHE A 46 5.61 3.65 0.08
C PHE A 46 7.05 3.64 -0.42
N ASN A 47 7.90 2.82 0.19
CA ASN A 47 9.23 2.53 -0.33
C ASN A 47 9.84 1.27 0.31
N ALA A 48 10.95 0.78 -0.29
CA ALA A 48 11.87 -0.14 0.35
C ALA A 48 12.67 0.58 1.44
N MET A 49 12.94 -0.10 2.56
CA MET A 49 13.73 0.43 3.68
C MET A 49 15.09 -0.25 3.83
N SER A 50 15.16 -1.54 3.53
CA SER A 50 16.35 -2.38 3.72
C SER A 50 16.33 -3.53 2.72
N ASP A 51 17.51 -4.01 2.34
CA ASP A 51 17.71 -5.18 1.49
C ASP A 51 18.17 -6.42 2.29
N ARG A 52 18.68 -6.22 3.51
CA ARG A 52 19.19 -7.32 4.37
C ARG A 52 18.89 -7.06 5.83
N PRO A 53 17.78 -7.57 6.35
CA PRO A 53 16.69 -8.28 5.66
C PRO A 53 15.89 -7.34 4.75
N PRO A 54 15.22 -7.86 3.70
CA PRO A 54 14.41 -7.03 2.82
C PRO A 54 13.18 -6.53 3.56
N MET A 55 12.99 -5.21 3.58
CA MET A 55 11.89 -4.56 4.29
C MET A 55 11.28 -3.44 3.47
N VAL A 56 9.97 -3.26 3.64
CA VAL A 56 9.20 -2.19 3.03
C VAL A 56 8.44 -1.39 4.08
N VAL A 57 8.09 -0.15 3.73
CA VAL A 57 7.25 0.72 4.54
C VAL A 57 6.19 1.39 3.70
N PHE A 58 5.00 1.57 4.28
CA PHE A 58 4.02 2.52 3.76
C PHE A 58 3.38 3.31 4.91
N SER A 59 2.78 4.46 4.57
CA SER A 59 2.07 5.30 5.54
C SER A 59 0.57 5.30 5.26
N SER A 60 -0.22 4.87 6.25
CA SER A 60 -1.68 4.97 6.22
C SER A 60 -2.12 6.30 6.84
N SER A 61 -2.94 7.07 6.11
CA SER A 61 -3.63 8.25 6.63
C SER A 61 -4.97 7.82 7.23
N GLY A 62 -5.10 7.90 8.54
CA GLY A 62 -6.21 7.36 9.31
C GLY A 62 -6.16 5.84 9.47
N HIS A 63 -7.04 5.34 10.35
CA HIS A 63 -7.16 3.91 10.65
C HIS A 63 -8.12 3.24 9.64
N LYS A 64 -7.59 2.97 8.44
CA LYS A 64 -8.31 2.34 7.33
C LYS A 64 -8.32 0.82 7.44
N ASP A 65 -9.14 0.15 6.61
CA ASP A 65 -9.28 -1.30 6.62
C ASP A 65 -7.96 -2.03 6.40
N SER A 66 -7.07 -1.54 5.51
CA SER A 66 -5.74 -2.12 5.34
C SER A 66 -4.93 -2.14 6.63
N LEU A 67 -4.89 -1.00 7.38
CA LEU A 67 -4.18 -0.92 8.65
C LEU A 67 -4.81 -1.86 9.69
N ALA A 68 -6.13 -1.80 9.84
CA ALA A 68 -6.87 -2.65 10.79
C ALA A 68 -6.66 -4.15 10.50
N ASN A 69 -6.69 -4.55 9.23
CA ASN A 69 -6.46 -5.93 8.82
C ASN A 69 -5.02 -6.38 9.13
N ILE A 70 -4.04 -5.53 8.79
CA ILE A 70 -2.62 -5.84 9.02
C ILE A 70 -2.29 -5.95 10.51
N GLU A 71 -2.84 -5.06 11.35
CA GLU A 71 -2.69 -5.14 12.81
C GLU A 71 -3.34 -6.41 13.38
N ALA A 72 -4.46 -6.84 12.79
CA ALA A 72 -5.22 -7.98 13.25
C ALA A 72 -4.65 -9.34 12.79
N THR A 73 -3.98 -9.38 11.63
CA THR A 73 -3.48 -10.63 10.99
C THR A 73 -1.96 -10.72 10.94
N GLY A 74 -1.25 -9.59 11.03
CA GLY A 74 0.20 -9.53 10.93
C GLY A 74 0.75 -9.70 9.51
N GLU A 75 -0.07 -9.63 8.49
CA GLU A 75 0.30 -10.00 7.12
C GLU A 75 -0.27 -9.04 6.07
N PHE A 76 0.48 -8.82 4.97
CA PHE A 76 0.02 -8.05 3.82
C PHE A 76 0.85 -8.38 2.57
N THR A 77 0.32 -8.02 1.41
CA THR A 77 1.05 -8.07 0.14
C THR A 77 1.30 -6.67 -0.38
N CYS A 78 2.35 -6.54 -1.23
CA CYS A 78 2.55 -5.37 -2.07
C CYS A 78 2.63 -5.84 -3.52
N SER A 79 1.56 -5.63 -4.29
CA SER A 79 1.55 -5.94 -5.73
C SER A 79 2.12 -4.78 -6.53
N LEU A 80 2.81 -5.06 -7.63
CA LEU A 80 3.32 -4.05 -8.55
C LEU A 80 2.16 -3.47 -9.38
N ALA A 81 1.94 -2.18 -9.28
CA ALA A 81 1.01 -1.45 -10.13
C ALA A 81 1.75 -1.00 -11.40
N ASN A 82 1.66 -1.76 -12.48
CA ASN A 82 2.19 -1.39 -13.79
C ASN A 82 1.24 -0.43 -14.52
N TRP A 83 1.66 0.05 -15.70
CA TRP A 83 0.88 1.01 -16.48
C TRP A 83 -0.47 0.45 -16.94
N ASP A 84 -0.54 -0.82 -17.31
CA ASP A 84 -1.76 -1.45 -17.82
C ASP A 84 -2.84 -1.59 -16.73
N LEU A 85 -2.44 -1.68 -15.47
CA LEU A 85 -3.33 -1.79 -14.32
C LEU A 85 -3.63 -0.45 -13.61
N ARG A 86 -3.23 0.69 -14.18
CA ARG A 86 -3.37 2.01 -13.56
C ARG A 86 -4.82 2.39 -13.24
N ASP A 87 -5.77 2.02 -14.12
CA ASP A 87 -7.17 2.37 -13.94
C ASP A 87 -7.82 1.50 -12.84
N GLN A 88 -7.50 0.22 -12.78
CA GLN A 88 -7.91 -0.68 -11.71
C GLN A 88 -7.29 -0.28 -10.36
N MET A 89 -6.01 0.11 -10.37
CA MET A 89 -5.33 0.60 -9.18
C MET A 89 -6.01 1.89 -8.66
N ASN A 90 -6.34 2.83 -9.54
CA ASN A 90 -7.08 4.03 -9.15
C ASN A 90 -8.49 3.68 -8.63
N MET A 91 -9.20 2.75 -9.26
CA MET A 91 -10.51 2.29 -8.82
C MET A 91 -10.46 1.68 -7.41
N SER A 92 -9.42 0.92 -7.08
CA SER A 92 -9.23 0.34 -5.75
C SER A 92 -8.91 1.38 -4.65
N SER A 93 -8.74 2.66 -5.01
CA SER A 93 -8.58 3.76 -4.04
C SER A 93 -9.92 4.35 -3.58
N ALA A 94 -11.04 3.94 -4.19
CA ALA A 94 -12.36 4.45 -3.86
C ALA A 94 -12.76 4.08 -2.40
N PRO A 95 -13.38 5.01 -1.66
CA PRO A 95 -13.91 4.69 -0.35
C PRO A 95 -15.12 3.75 -0.51
N VAL A 96 -15.00 2.54 -0.01
CA VAL A 96 -16.07 1.55 0.01
C VAL A 96 -16.52 1.26 1.43
N THR A 97 -17.74 0.74 1.57
CA THR A 97 -18.25 0.28 2.86
C THR A 97 -17.44 -0.94 3.32
N ARG A 98 -17.12 -0.99 4.61
CA ARG A 98 -16.43 -2.14 5.20
C ARG A 98 -17.11 -3.45 4.84
N GLY A 99 -16.32 -4.44 4.41
CA GLY A 99 -16.82 -5.74 3.94
C GLY A 99 -17.01 -5.84 2.41
N VAL A 100 -16.88 -4.73 1.68
CA VAL A 100 -16.79 -4.74 0.21
C VAL A 100 -15.34 -4.85 -0.19
N SER A 101 -15.01 -5.83 -1.04
CA SER A 101 -13.64 -6.02 -1.53
C SER A 101 -13.36 -5.14 -2.75
N GLU A 102 -12.31 -4.33 -2.67
CA GLU A 102 -11.85 -3.50 -3.78
C GLU A 102 -11.31 -4.34 -4.94
N PHE A 103 -10.91 -5.59 -4.70
CA PHE A 103 -10.61 -6.53 -5.80
C PHE A 103 -11.83 -6.69 -6.72
N THR A 104 -12.99 -6.96 -6.13
CA THR A 104 -14.24 -7.11 -6.91
C THR A 104 -14.63 -5.81 -7.59
N LEU A 105 -14.56 -4.68 -6.86
CA LEU A 105 -14.89 -3.36 -7.39
C LEU A 105 -14.03 -3.00 -8.62
N ALA A 106 -12.74 -3.30 -8.57
CA ALA A 106 -11.78 -2.99 -9.63
C ALA A 106 -11.74 -4.06 -10.74
N GLY A 107 -12.55 -5.13 -10.65
CA GLY A 107 -12.52 -6.23 -11.61
C GLY A 107 -11.22 -7.04 -11.59
N LEU A 108 -10.59 -7.15 -10.43
CA LEU A 108 -9.33 -7.84 -10.22
C LEU A 108 -9.54 -9.17 -9.51
N THR A 109 -8.62 -10.09 -9.73
CA THR A 109 -8.61 -11.41 -9.11
C THR A 109 -7.69 -11.42 -7.89
N ALA A 110 -8.23 -11.78 -6.73
CA ALA A 110 -7.45 -12.02 -5.52
C ALA A 110 -6.79 -13.41 -5.61
N ALA A 111 -5.52 -13.46 -5.97
CA ALA A 111 -4.77 -14.71 -6.04
C ALA A 111 -4.14 -15.04 -4.68
N PRO A 112 -4.09 -16.34 -4.30
CA PRO A 112 -3.46 -16.74 -3.05
C PRO A 112 -1.97 -16.44 -3.04
N SER A 113 -1.47 -16.05 -1.90
CA SER A 113 -0.05 -16.00 -1.57
C SER A 113 0.47 -17.40 -1.18
N ARG A 114 1.77 -17.58 -1.16
CA ARG A 114 2.40 -18.86 -0.81
C ARG A 114 2.75 -18.96 0.68
N LEU A 115 3.22 -17.87 1.27
CA LEU A 115 3.78 -17.87 2.63
C LEU A 115 2.90 -17.13 3.65
N ILE A 116 1.87 -16.43 3.17
CA ILE A 116 0.95 -15.64 4.00
C ILE A 116 -0.50 -15.82 3.50
N LYS A 117 -1.47 -15.35 4.28
CA LYS A 117 -2.90 -15.44 3.92
C LYS A 117 -3.41 -14.28 3.09
N ALA A 118 -2.77 -13.09 3.21
CA ALA A 118 -3.17 -11.92 2.44
C ALA A 118 -3.00 -12.18 0.94
N PRO A 119 -4.03 -11.93 0.10
CA PRO A 119 -3.97 -12.20 -1.32
C PRO A 119 -3.15 -11.15 -2.07
N ARG A 120 -2.57 -11.54 -3.21
CA ARG A 120 -1.98 -10.63 -4.20
C ARG A 120 -2.95 -10.37 -5.35
N VAL A 121 -2.67 -9.34 -6.13
CA VAL A 121 -3.35 -9.11 -7.41
C VAL A 121 -2.85 -10.13 -8.43
N ALA A 122 -3.75 -10.96 -8.98
CA ALA A 122 -3.38 -12.01 -9.92
C ALA A 122 -2.77 -11.46 -11.22
N GLU A 123 -3.31 -10.33 -11.68
CA GLU A 123 -2.93 -9.64 -12.91
C GLU A 123 -1.60 -8.86 -12.77
N SER A 124 -1.10 -8.70 -11.56
CA SER A 124 0.19 -8.03 -11.31
C SER A 124 1.36 -8.96 -11.62
N PRO A 125 2.37 -8.48 -12.37
CA PRO A 125 3.53 -9.31 -12.75
C PRO A 125 4.49 -9.58 -11.60
N ALA A 126 4.38 -8.86 -10.49
CA ALA A 126 5.20 -9.09 -9.31
C ALA A 126 4.47 -8.70 -8.04
N ALA A 127 4.77 -9.40 -6.95
CA ALA A 127 4.25 -9.07 -5.63
C ALA A 127 5.24 -9.47 -4.52
N LEU A 128 5.21 -8.71 -3.45
CA LEU A 128 5.93 -9.02 -2.21
C LEU A 128 4.94 -9.59 -1.20
N GLU A 129 5.32 -10.66 -0.51
CA GLU A 129 4.60 -11.22 0.63
C GLU A 129 5.29 -10.74 1.91
N CYS A 130 4.55 -10.05 2.77
CA CYS A 130 5.11 -9.34 3.91
C CYS A 130 4.48 -9.78 5.23
N LYS A 131 5.31 -9.86 6.26
CA LYS A 131 4.87 -9.95 7.66
C LYS A 131 5.08 -8.63 8.34
N LEU A 132 4.09 -8.19 9.11
CA LEU A 132 4.18 -6.98 9.92
C LEU A 132 5.36 -7.11 10.90
N TRP A 133 6.30 -6.18 10.82
CA TRP A 133 7.36 -6.05 11.81
C TRP A 133 6.97 -5.05 12.90
N LYS A 134 6.46 -3.87 12.50
CA LYS A 134 6.08 -2.80 13.43
C LYS A 134 5.14 -1.80 12.79
N THR A 135 4.24 -1.23 13.58
CA THR A 135 3.55 0.02 13.29
C THR A 135 4.16 1.15 14.11
N LEU A 136 4.19 2.36 13.56
CA LEU A 136 4.67 3.56 14.25
C LEU A 136 3.74 4.73 13.92
N GLU A 137 3.09 5.25 14.94
CA GLU A 137 2.31 6.49 14.80
C GLU A 137 3.26 7.69 14.62
N LEU A 138 2.95 8.53 13.63
CA LEU A 138 3.68 9.76 13.39
C LEU A 138 3.07 10.91 14.21
N PRO A 139 3.83 12.01 14.44
CA PRO A 139 3.30 13.20 15.08
C PRO A 139 2.03 13.68 14.37
N GLN A 140 1.02 14.02 15.15
CA GLN A 140 -0.29 14.43 14.67
C GLN A 140 -0.41 15.96 14.66
N ASP A 141 -1.14 16.49 13.68
CA ASP A 141 -1.49 17.92 13.64
C ASP A 141 -2.88 18.22 14.26
N GLY A 142 -3.42 17.25 14.99
CA GLY A 142 -4.74 17.33 15.63
C GLY A 142 -5.92 16.95 14.73
N LYS A 143 -5.72 16.82 13.42
CA LYS A 143 -6.78 16.47 12.43
C LYS A 143 -6.45 15.20 11.66
N HIS A 144 -5.17 14.95 11.41
CA HIS A 144 -4.72 13.86 10.57
C HIS A 144 -3.75 12.96 11.34
N THR A 145 -4.10 11.68 11.43
CA THR A 145 -3.20 10.65 11.97
C THR A 145 -2.54 9.94 10.81
N HIS A 146 -1.24 9.68 10.95
CA HIS A 146 -0.49 8.86 10.02
C HIS A 146 0.22 7.76 10.77
N THR A 147 0.07 6.52 10.30
CA THR A 147 0.74 5.36 10.87
C THR A 147 1.64 4.73 9.81
N LEU A 148 2.92 4.61 10.10
CA LEU A 148 3.84 3.80 9.31
C LEU A 148 3.57 2.33 9.59
N VAL A 149 3.46 1.56 8.52
CA VAL A 149 3.41 0.09 8.56
C VAL A 149 4.71 -0.41 7.96
N ILE A 150 5.51 -1.08 8.77
CA ILE A 150 6.81 -1.61 8.38
C ILE A 150 6.70 -3.13 8.29
N GLY A 151 7.03 -3.69 7.14
CA GLY A 151 6.93 -5.12 6.87
C GLY A 151 8.26 -5.75 6.48
N LEU A 152 8.48 -6.95 7.01
CA LEU A 152 9.52 -7.85 6.56
C LEU A 152 9.03 -8.62 5.32
N VAL A 153 9.73 -8.53 4.21
CA VAL A 153 9.43 -9.30 3.00
C VAL A 153 9.89 -10.73 3.23
N VAL A 154 8.93 -11.66 3.21
CA VAL A 154 9.17 -13.10 3.44
C VAL A 154 9.06 -13.92 2.16
N GLY A 155 8.45 -13.36 1.10
CA GLY A 155 8.32 -13.98 -0.21
C GLY A 155 8.24 -12.96 -1.32
N VAL A 156 8.67 -13.36 -2.52
CA VAL A 156 8.58 -12.57 -3.75
C VAL A 156 7.95 -13.43 -4.83
N TYR A 157 6.86 -12.93 -5.40
CA TYR A 157 6.25 -13.48 -6.60
C TYR A 157 6.73 -12.69 -7.82
N ILE A 158 7.13 -13.38 -8.87
CA ILE A 158 7.46 -12.80 -10.18
C ILE A 158 6.83 -13.72 -11.22
N ASP A 159 6.07 -13.15 -12.13
CA ASP A 159 5.48 -13.87 -13.27
C ASP A 159 6.59 -14.43 -14.17
N GLU A 160 6.32 -15.56 -14.83
CA GLU A 160 7.28 -16.21 -15.74
C GLU A 160 7.67 -15.29 -16.91
N ILE A 161 6.72 -14.50 -17.42
CA ILE A 161 6.99 -13.47 -18.45
C ILE A 161 7.95 -12.39 -17.91
N GLY A 162 7.85 -12.03 -16.63
CA GLY A 162 8.75 -11.06 -15.98
C GLY A 162 10.21 -11.56 -15.90
N ARG A 163 10.44 -12.87 -15.93
CA ARG A 163 11.80 -13.46 -15.89
C ARG A 163 12.59 -13.26 -17.18
N ALA A 164 11.92 -13.01 -18.30
CA ALA A 164 12.57 -12.83 -19.61
C ALA A 164 13.25 -11.46 -19.78
N HIS A 165 13.07 -10.54 -18.83
CA HIS A 165 13.54 -9.15 -18.92
C HIS A 165 14.44 -8.72 -17.73
N VAL A 166 14.91 -9.66 -16.91
CA VAL A 166 15.84 -9.41 -15.80
C VAL A 166 17.23 -9.92 -16.14
#